data_6a23f25bc6c981c49308c0c7c2810cf2
#
_entry.id   6a23f25bc6c981c49308c0c7c2810cf2
#
_cell.length_a   1.000
_cell.length_b   1.000
_cell.length_c   1.000
_cell.angle_alpha   90.00
_cell.angle_beta   90.00
_cell.angle_gamma   90.00
#
_symmetry.space_group_name_H-M   'P 1'
#
loop_
_entity.id
_entity.type
_entity.pdbx_description
1 polymer ?
#
loop_
_entity_poly.entity_id
_entity_poly.type
_entity_poly.pdbx_seq_one_letter_code
_entity_poly.pdbx_strand_id
1 'polypeptide(L)'
;FMVNDPKSERFETDRDWRGQRTKFGTFRRNLPEEVRAMKAGLAPGQVRHGLRLSRALIPMFEQFVSRLGHDYYLMEPLSYRTAILFERLGCSYVQGKRKMEWIHQGFQPGASLREALDGSTPFRPADAWRTIRGRSWAIHDGILGEPWHGIKMYKRIGKPARVDTFPGGVY
;
A
#
# COMPACT_ATOMS: atom_id res chain seq x y z
N PHE A 1 -2.21 1.78 11.46
CA PHE A 1 -3.41 1.15 12.05
C PHE A 1 -4.33 0.71 10.93
N MET A 2 -4.49 -0.60 10.74
CA MET A 2 -5.58 -1.15 9.94
C MET A 2 -6.65 -1.65 10.89
N VAL A 3 -7.78 -0.96 10.96
CA VAL A 3 -8.94 -1.41 11.72
C VAL A 3 -9.92 -2.00 10.72
N ASN A 4 -10.05 -3.33 10.76
CA ASN A 4 -10.95 -4.06 9.88
C ASN A 4 -12.39 -3.92 10.35
N ASP A 5 -13.33 -3.86 9.41
CA ASP A 5 -14.75 -3.96 9.70
C ASP A 5 -15.10 -5.42 10.01
N PRO A 6 -15.51 -5.76 11.25
CA PRO A 6 -15.83 -7.14 11.61
C PRO A 6 -17.08 -7.67 10.88
N LYS A 7 -17.94 -6.78 10.36
CA LYS A 7 -19.17 -7.14 9.64
C LYS A 7 -18.93 -7.37 8.15
N SER A 8 -17.78 -6.90 7.61
CA SER A 8 -17.49 -7.12 6.18
C SER A 8 -17.01 -8.55 5.92
N GLU A 9 -17.22 -9.01 4.70
CA GLU A 9 -16.74 -10.32 4.22
C GLU A 9 -15.23 -10.46 4.52
N ARG A 10 -14.82 -11.66 4.95
CA ARG A 10 -13.43 -12.03 5.11
C ARG A 10 -12.90 -12.72 3.87
N PHE A 11 -11.69 -12.34 3.46
CA PHE A 11 -10.92 -12.97 2.40
C PHE A 11 -9.67 -13.62 3.01
N GLU A 12 -9.41 -14.88 2.67
CA GLU A 12 -8.30 -15.66 3.24
C GLU A 12 -6.95 -15.37 2.55
N THR A 13 -6.66 -14.09 2.30
CA THR A 13 -5.40 -13.64 1.68
C THR A 13 -4.19 -13.81 2.60
N ASP A 14 -4.41 -13.94 3.90
CA ASP A 14 -3.39 -14.14 4.94
C ASP A 14 -3.11 -15.64 5.22
N ARG A 15 -3.84 -16.54 4.56
CA ARG A 15 -3.71 -17.99 4.72
C ARG A 15 -3.70 -18.70 3.37
N ASP A 16 -2.88 -19.73 3.26
CA ASP A 16 -2.91 -20.64 2.12
C ASP A 16 -4.07 -21.68 2.25
N TRP A 17 -4.22 -22.52 1.23
CA TRP A 17 -5.25 -23.57 1.19
C TRP A 17 -5.09 -24.63 2.30
N ARG A 18 -3.95 -24.66 3.01
CA ARG A 18 -3.71 -25.50 4.20
C ARG A 18 -3.95 -24.72 5.50
N GLY A 19 -4.43 -23.49 5.43
CA GLY A 19 -4.65 -22.63 6.60
C GLY A 19 -3.38 -22.03 7.21
N GLN A 20 -2.21 -22.21 6.57
CA GLN A 20 -0.94 -21.67 7.04
C GLN A 20 -0.81 -20.19 6.62
N ARG A 21 -0.18 -19.37 7.48
CA ARG A 21 -0.01 -17.94 7.20
C ARG A 21 0.87 -17.70 5.98
N THR A 22 0.40 -16.87 5.05
CA THR A 22 1.14 -16.49 3.83
C THR A 22 2.24 -15.47 4.07
N LYS A 23 2.30 -14.82 5.25
CA LYS A 23 3.20 -13.72 5.60
C LYS A 23 3.25 -12.65 4.49
N PHE A 24 2.08 -12.12 4.14
CA PHE A 24 1.89 -11.12 3.07
C PHE A 24 2.34 -11.60 1.68
N GLY A 25 2.21 -12.89 1.40
CA GLY A 25 2.60 -13.46 0.11
C GLY A 25 4.10 -13.75 -0.05
N THR A 26 4.91 -13.55 1.01
CA THR A 26 6.36 -13.77 0.95
C THR A 26 6.73 -15.25 0.78
N PHE A 27 5.97 -16.16 1.41
CA PHE A 27 6.25 -17.60 1.34
C PHE A 27 5.32 -18.35 0.40
N ARG A 28 4.05 -18.01 0.43
CA ARG A 28 3.00 -18.63 -0.39
C ARG A 28 1.89 -17.62 -0.62
N ARG A 29 1.17 -17.77 -1.72
CA ARG A 29 0.02 -16.94 -2.07
C ARG A 29 -1.24 -17.78 -2.17
N ASN A 30 -2.36 -17.22 -1.73
CA ASN A 30 -3.69 -17.76 -1.98
C ASN A 30 -4.30 -17.02 -3.18
N LEU A 31 -3.82 -17.33 -4.38
CA LEU A 31 -4.18 -16.61 -5.61
C LEU A 31 -5.72 -16.50 -5.81
N PRO A 32 -6.54 -17.57 -5.63
CA PRO A 32 -7.98 -17.44 -5.76
C PRO A 32 -8.58 -16.39 -4.81
N GLU A 33 -8.16 -16.40 -3.54
CA GLU A 33 -8.66 -15.45 -2.54
C GLU A 33 -8.13 -14.02 -2.78
N GLU A 34 -6.89 -13.87 -3.24
CA GLU A 34 -6.36 -12.56 -3.63
C GLU A 34 -7.14 -11.97 -4.82
N VAL A 35 -7.50 -12.78 -5.82
CA VAL A 35 -8.35 -12.35 -6.95
C VAL A 35 -9.74 -11.96 -6.46
N ARG A 36 -10.35 -12.72 -5.55
CA ARG A 36 -11.64 -12.37 -4.93
C ARG A 36 -11.52 -11.03 -4.18
N ALA A 37 -10.51 -10.87 -3.33
CA ALA A 37 -10.26 -9.66 -2.58
C ALA A 37 -10.04 -8.45 -3.51
N MET A 38 -9.26 -8.61 -4.58
CA MET A 38 -9.03 -7.57 -5.59
C MET A 38 -10.34 -7.14 -6.25
N LYS A 39 -11.17 -8.09 -6.69
CA LYS A 39 -12.49 -7.82 -7.30
C LYS A 39 -13.46 -7.14 -6.32
N ALA A 40 -13.39 -7.48 -5.04
CA ALA A 40 -14.14 -6.83 -3.98
C ALA A 40 -13.58 -5.44 -3.60
N GLY A 41 -12.53 -4.98 -4.26
CA GLY A 41 -11.97 -3.64 -4.07
C GLY A 41 -10.96 -3.54 -2.91
N LEU A 42 -10.44 -4.65 -2.38
CA LEU A 42 -9.38 -4.64 -1.39
C LEU A 42 -8.01 -4.43 -2.06
N ALA A 43 -7.06 -3.95 -1.28
CA ALA A 43 -5.66 -3.90 -1.69
C ALA A 43 -4.89 -5.14 -1.17
N PRO A 44 -3.70 -5.44 -1.71
CA PRO A 44 -2.89 -6.57 -1.26
C PRO A 44 -2.71 -6.59 0.27
N GLY A 45 -2.81 -7.77 0.86
CA GLY A 45 -2.68 -7.98 2.30
C GLY A 45 -3.88 -7.55 3.15
N GLN A 46 -4.95 -7.05 2.55
CA GLN A 46 -6.19 -6.81 3.27
C GLN A 46 -7.05 -8.09 3.30
N VAL A 47 -7.53 -8.44 4.48
CA VAL A 47 -8.43 -9.59 4.72
C VAL A 47 -9.89 -9.16 4.84
N ARG A 48 -10.16 -7.87 5.02
CA ARG A 48 -11.49 -7.26 5.15
C ARG A 48 -11.44 -5.80 4.73
N HIS A 49 -12.58 -5.20 4.45
CA HIS A 49 -12.67 -3.75 4.35
C HIS A 49 -12.29 -3.09 5.66
N GLY A 50 -11.61 -1.94 5.59
CA GLY A 50 -11.27 -1.15 6.75
C GLY A 50 -12.39 -0.20 7.15
N LEU A 51 -12.50 0.14 8.44
CA LEU A 51 -13.45 1.10 8.98
C LEU A 51 -13.13 2.57 8.62
N ARG A 52 -12.07 2.82 7.83
CA ARG A 52 -11.62 4.17 7.41
C ARG A 52 -11.33 5.15 8.56
N LEU A 53 -10.99 4.64 9.73
CA LEU A 53 -10.76 5.42 10.94
C LEU A 53 -9.41 6.15 10.98
N SER A 54 -8.54 5.98 9.98
CA SER A 54 -7.19 6.58 10.00
C SER A 54 -7.21 8.08 10.21
N ARG A 55 -8.16 8.79 9.58
CA ARG A 55 -8.29 10.25 9.74
C ARG A 55 -8.64 10.69 11.16
N ALA A 56 -9.40 9.89 11.87
CA ALA A 56 -9.77 10.16 13.26
C ALA A 56 -8.67 9.73 14.25
N LEU A 57 -8.04 8.58 14.00
CA LEU A 57 -7.05 7.99 14.92
C LEU A 57 -5.67 8.68 14.86
N ILE A 58 -5.27 9.21 13.70
CA ILE A 58 -3.95 9.84 13.56
C ILE A 58 -3.79 11.06 14.45
N PRO A 59 -4.73 12.02 14.50
CA PRO A 59 -4.60 13.17 15.41
C PRO A 59 -4.51 12.75 16.88
N MET A 60 -5.26 11.72 17.29
CA MET A 60 -5.19 11.18 18.65
C MET A 60 -3.82 10.56 18.94
N PHE A 61 -3.27 9.82 17.97
CA PHE A 61 -1.94 9.26 18.09
C PHE A 61 -0.85 10.32 18.12
N GLU A 62 -0.96 11.37 17.29
CA GLU A 62 -0.05 12.53 17.32
C GLU A 62 -0.07 13.24 18.67
N GLN A 63 -1.26 13.43 19.25
CA GLN A 63 -1.39 14.00 20.59
C GLN A 63 -0.71 13.12 21.66
N PHE A 64 -0.87 11.80 21.56
CA PHE A 64 -0.21 10.86 22.46
C PHE A 64 1.31 10.95 22.34
N VAL A 65 1.87 10.93 21.12
CA VAL A 65 3.32 11.06 20.87
C VAL A 65 3.86 12.39 21.39
N SER A 66 3.11 13.49 21.17
CA SER A 66 3.48 14.82 21.68
C SER A 66 3.53 14.86 23.22
N ARG A 67 2.58 14.20 23.90
CA ARG A 67 2.59 14.10 25.38
C ARG A 67 3.78 13.29 25.92
N LEU A 68 4.38 12.43 25.10
CA LEU A 68 5.62 11.73 25.43
C LEU A 68 6.87 12.57 25.17
N GLY A 69 6.73 13.83 24.76
CA GLY A 69 7.84 14.74 24.51
C GLY A 69 8.47 14.59 23.12
N HIS A 70 7.81 13.91 22.19
CA HIS A 70 8.31 13.74 20.83
C HIS A 70 7.55 14.65 19.86
N ASP A 71 8.26 15.20 18.86
CA ASP A 71 7.71 16.06 17.80
C ASP A 71 7.57 15.35 16.45
N TYR A 72 8.03 14.11 16.35
CA TYR A 72 7.90 13.25 15.18
C TYR A 72 7.85 11.76 15.55
N TYR A 73 7.42 10.94 14.60
CA TYR A 73 7.51 9.48 14.69
C TYR A 73 7.87 8.87 13.34
N LEU A 74 8.49 7.70 13.41
CA LEU A 74 8.92 6.93 12.24
C LEU A 74 7.90 5.85 11.92
N MET A 75 7.84 5.46 10.63
CA MET A 75 6.99 4.38 10.17
C MET A 75 7.61 3.69 8.96
N GLU A 76 7.28 2.43 8.78
CA GLU A 76 7.69 1.63 7.65
C GLU A 76 6.43 1.13 6.92
N PRO A 77 6.14 1.63 5.71
CA PRO A 77 4.99 1.19 4.94
C PRO A 77 5.25 -0.20 4.36
N LEU A 78 4.42 -1.17 4.70
CA LEU A 78 4.54 -2.57 4.27
C LEU A 78 4.09 -2.80 2.81
N SER A 79 3.59 -1.77 2.12
CA SER A 79 3.15 -1.84 0.73
C SER A 79 3.16 -0.47 0.07
N TYR A 80 3.17 -0.45 -1.28
CA TYR A 80 3.06 0.76 -2.09
C TYR A 80 1.84 1.62 -1.69
N ARG A 81 0.66 0.99 -1.57
CA ARG A 81 -0.56 1.68 -1.12
C ARG A 81 -0.36 2.39 0.23
N THR A 82 0.28 1.71 1.18
CA THR A 82 0.47 2.28 2.52
C THR A 82 1.42 3.47 2.48
N ALA A 83 2.45 3.45 1.62
CA ALA A 83 3.33 4.59 1.41
C ALA A 83 2.56 5.80 0.86
N ILE A 84 1.75 5.63 -0.19
CA ILE A 84 0.91 6.70 -0.74
C ILE A 84 -0.11 7.21 0.30
N LEU A 85 -0.71 6.32 1.09
CA LEU A 85 -1.59 6.74 2.17
C LEU A 85 -0.87 7.64 3.19
N PHE A 86 0.36 7.29 3.56
CA PHE A 86 1.15 8.09 4.49
C PHE A 86 1.53 9.45 3.91
N GLU A 87 1.87 9.55 2.62
CA GLU A 87 2.03 10.86 1.96
C GLU A 87 0.78 11.74 2.12
N ARG A 88 -0.40 11.18 1.84
CA ARG A 88 -1.68 11.89 1.97
C ARG A 88 -2.03 12.28 3.41
N LEU A 89 -1.43 11.62 4.39
CA LEU A 89 -1.50 11.97 5.80
C LEU A 89 -0.41 12.96 6.22
N GLY A 90 0.36 13.47 5.26
CA GLY A 90 1.38 14.49 5.46
C GLY A 90 2.71 13.95 5.98
N CYS A 91 3.01 12.67 5.74
CA CYS A 91 4.31 12.08 6.03
C CYS A 91 5.32 12.41 4.93
N SER A 92 6.61 12.31 5.26
CA SER A 92 7.72 12.41 4.33
C SER A 92 8.63 11.19 4.44
N TYR A 93 9.65 11.14 3.60
CA TYR A 93 10.57 10.02 3.51
C TYR A 93 11.87 10.30 4.26
N VAL A 94 12.29 9.34 5.07
CA VAL A 94 13.69 9.21 5.52
C VAL A 94 14.49 8.52 4.42
N GLN A 95 13.87 7.47 3.81
CA GLN A 95 14.46 6.66 2.76
C GLN A 95 13.41 6.20 1.77
N GLY A 96 13.80 6.06 0.49
CA GLY A 96 12.98 5.43 -0.54
C GLY A 96 12.13 6.38 -1.38
N LYS A 97 12.20 7.71 -1.21
CA LYS A 97 11.49 8.68 -2.05
C LYS A 97 11.81 8.48 -3.53
N ARG A 98 13.09 8.32 -3.89
CA ARG A 98 13.53 8.08 -5.27
C ARG A 98 12.95 6.78 -5.85
N LYS A 99 12.80 5.73 -5.03
CA LYS A 99 12.13 4.49 -5.45
C LYS A 99 10.66 4.74 -5.80
N MET A 100 9.94 5.52 -5.00
CA MET A 100 8.56 5.88 -5.28
C MET A 100 8.41 6.72 -6.57
N GLU A 101 9.31 7.68 -6.76
CA GLU A 101 9.37 8.50 -7.97
C GLU A 101 9.71 7.63 -9.19
N TRP A 102 10.67 6.70 -9.07
CA TRP A 102 11.00 5.73 -10.12
C TRP A 102 9.80 4.83 -10.47
N ILE A 103 9.06 4.32 -9.48
CA ILE A 103 7.83 3.57 -9.72
C ILE A 103 6.82 4.42 -10.49
N HIS A 104 6.63 5.68 -10.10
CA HIS A 104 5.71 6.57 -10.81
C HIS A 104 6.12 6.78 -12.27
N GLN A 105 7.40 7.01 -12.53
CA GLN A 105 7.96 7.14 -13.90
C GLN A 105 7.81 5.85 -14.69
N GLY A 106 8.05 4.70 -14.07
CA GLY A 106 7.90 3.38 -14.69
C GLY A 106 6.48 3.07 -15.16
N PHE A 107 5.46 3.69 -14.57
CA PHE A 107 4.07 3.56 -15.00
C PHE A 107 3.62 4.63 -16.01
N GLN A 108 4.50 5.53 -16.49
CA GLN A 108 4.17 6.48 -17.54
C GLN A 108 4.07 5.81 -18.93
N PRO A 109 3.41 6.43 -19.90
CA PRO A 109 3.34 5.90 -21.27
C PRO A 109 4.73 5.60 -21.85
N GLY A 110 4.90 4.41 -22.43
CA GLY A 110 6.17 3.96 -23.02
C GLY A 110 7.23 3.53 -22.01
N ALA A 111 6.93 3.49 -20.70
CA ALA A 111 7.88 3.04 -19.68
C ALA A 111 7.67 1.56 -19.33
N SER A 112 8.73 0.93 -18.82
CA SER A 112 8.82 -0.53 -18.64
C SER A 112 7.74 -1.14 -17.75
N LEU A 113 7.41 -0.50 -16.62
CA LEU A 113 6.34 -1.02 -15.75
C LEU A 113 4.96 -0.89 -16.40
N ARG A 114 4.78 0.12 -17.27
CA ARG A 114 3.55 0.29 -18.02
C ARG A 114 3.39 -0.81 -19.08
N GLU A 115 4.45 -1.13 -19.80
CA GLU A 115 4.47 -2.18 -20.81
C GLU A 115 4.33 -3.59 -20.18
N ALA A 116 4.83 -3.78 -18.96
CA ALA A 116 4.67 -5.02 -18.21
C ALA A 116 3.24 -5.24 -17.65
N LEU A 117 2.30 -4.31 -17.86
CA LEU A 117 0.87 -4.51 -17.62
C LEU A 117 0.24 -5.19 -18.85
N ASP A 118 0.64 -6.41 -19.11
CA ASP A 118 0.34 -7.19 -20.32
C ASP A 118 -0.84 -8.17 -20.18
N GLY A 119 -1.48 -8.15 -19.02
CA GLY A 119 -2.58 -9.09 -18.70
C GLY A 119 -2.13 -10.52 -18.44
N SER A 120 -0.83 -10.79 -18.33
CA SER A 120 -0.27 -12.14 -18.05
C SER A 120 -0.78 -12.74 -16.74
N THR A 121 -1.19 -11.91 -15.80
CA THR A 121 -1.85 -12.32 -14.56
C THR A 121 -3.08 -11.45 -14.29
N PRO A 122 -4.04 -11.91 -13.45
CA PRO A 122 -5.19 -11.09 -13.04
C PRO A 122 -4.80 -9.77 -12.35
N PHE A 123 -3.57 -9.68 -11.82
CA PHE A 123 -3.07 -8.54 -11.07
C PHE A 123 -2.35 -7.49 -11.94
N ARG A 124 -2.17 -7.77 -13.24
CA ARG A 124 -1.50 -6.88 -14.22
C ARG A 124 -2.39 -6.47 -15.38
N PRO A 125 -3.67 -6.06 -15.14
CA PRO A 125 -4.48 -5.56 -16.24
C PRO A 125 -3.88 -4.27 -16.82
N ALA A 126 -4.11 -4.03 -18.10
CA ALA A 126 -3.50 -2.90 -18.84
C ALA A 126 -3.81 -1.52 -18.25
N ASP A 127 -4.86 -1.38 -17.46
CA ASP A 127 -5.28 -0.13 -16.81
C ASP A 127 -4.84 0.00 -15.34
N ALA A 128 -4.13 -1.00 -14.77
CA ALA A 128 -3.69 -1.00 -13.37
C ALA A 128 -2.86 0.23 -12.99
N TRP A 129 -2.19 0.86 -13.95
CA TRP A 129 -1.39 2.07 -13.72
C TRP A 129 -2.20 3.28 -13.23
N ARG A 130 -3.52 3.31 -13.50
CA ARG A 130 -4.40 4.47 -13.23
C ARG A 130 -4.67 4.69 -11.76
N THR A 131 -4.68 3.63 -10.97
CA THR A 131 -5.12 3.68 -9.58
C THR A 131 -4.03 3.21 -8.62
N ILE A 132 -4.09 3.71 -7.39
CA ILE A 132 -3.20 3.27 -6.31
C ILE A 132 -3.38 1.77 -6.06
N ARG A 133 -4.60 1.28 -6.13
CA ARG A 133 -4.93 -0.13 -5.92
C ARG A 133 -4.40 -1.01 -7.05
N GLY A 134 -4.60 -0.61 -8.31
CA GLY A 134 -4.08 -1.33 -9.46
C GLY A 134 -2.57 -1.48 -9.42
N ARG A 135 -1.84 -0.35 -9.21
CA ARG A 135 -0.37 -0.40 -9.03
C ARG A 135 0.03 -1.28 -7.87
N SER A 136 -0.70 -1.22 -6.75
CA SER A 136 -0.38 -2.04 -5.57
C SER A 136 -0.50 -3.54 -5.85
N TRP A 137 -1.51 -3.96 -6.60
CA TRP A 137 -1.66 -5.37 -7.00
C TRP A 137 -0.57 -5.80 -7.98
N ALA A 138 -0.25 -4.99 -8.99
CA ALA A 138 0.85 -5.29 -9.91
C ALA A 138 2.21 -5.39 -9.18
N ILE A 139 2.47 -4.49 -8.23
CA ILE A 139 3.68 -4.51 -7.41
C ILE A 139 3.72 -5.75 -6.51
N HIS A 140 2.61 -6.10 -5.87
CA HIS A 140 2.49 -7.33 -5.07
C HIS A 140 2.69 -8.59 -5.93
N ASP A 141 2.33 -8.53 -7.19
CA ASP A 141 2.54 -9.58 -8.19
C ASP A 141 3.96 -9.61 -8.77
N GLY A 142 4.87 -8.79 -8.24
CA GLY A 142 6.29 -8.83 -8.59
C GLY A 142 6.68 -8.04 -9.83
N ILE A 143 5.86 -7.09 -10.31
CA ILE A 143 6.18 -6.28 -11.52
C ILE A 143 7.47 -5.46 -11.37
N LEU A 144 7.93 -5.18 -10.14
CA LEU A 144 9.18 -4.45 -9.90
C LEU A 144 10.43 -5.31 -10.11
N GLY A 145 10.30 -6.64 -10.25
CA GLY A 145 11.44 -7.58 -10.32
C GLY A 145 12.14 -7.80 -8.95
N GLU A 146 11.72 -7.11 -7.92
CA GLU A 146 12.24 -7.23 -6.55
C GLU A 146 11.12 -7.14 -5.51
N PRO A 147 11.30 -7.69 -4.30
CA PRO A 147 10.35 -7.53 -3.20
C PRO A 147 10.19 -6.07 -2.77
N TRP A 148 9.02 -5.73 -2.22
CA TRP A 148 8.79 -4.43 -1.61
C TRP A 148 9.63 -4.25 -0.35
N HIS A 149 10.57 -3.30 -0.38
CA HIS A 149 11.45 -2.98 0.75
C HIS A 149 12.06 -1.57 0.60
N GLY A 150 12.77 -1.10 1.62
CA GLY A 150 13.62 0.07 1.56
C GLY A 150 12.88 1.40 1.66
N ILE A 151 11.62 1.40 2.11
CA ILE A 151 10.84 2.61 2.33
C ILE A 151 10.74 2.87 3.82
N LYS A 152 11.26 4.01 4.27
CA LYS A 152 11.10 4.51 5.64
C LYS A 152 10.57 5.93 5.59
N MET A 153 9.56 6.19 6.39
CA MET A 153 8.88 7.47 6.43
C MET A 153 8.85 8.05 7.83
N TYR A 154 8.60 9.33 7.93
CA TYR A 154 8.37 10.03 9.19
C TYR A 154 7.19 10.98 9.06
N LYS A 155 6.55 11.24 10.18
CA LYS A 155 5.55 12.28 10.32
C LYS A 155 6.01 13.27 11.40
N ARG A 156 6.13 14.55 11.03
CA ARG A 156 6.32 15.63 12.00
C ARG A 156 4.93 16.10 12.46
N ILE A 157 4.71 16.12 13.76
CA ILE A 157 3.44 16.50 14.38
C ILE A 157 3.10 17.94 14.01
N GLY A 158 1.86 18.17 13.56
CA GLY A 158 1.38 19.49 13.16
C GLY A 158 1.99 20.07 11.87
N LYS A 159 2.90 19.36 11.18
CA LYS A 159 3.58 19.85 9.96
C LYS A 159 3.43 18.85 8.81
N PRO A 160 2.45 19.03 7.91
CA PRO A 160 2.31 18.16 6.74
C PRO A 160 3.45 18.42 5.74
N ALA A 161 4.08 17.36 5.24
CA ALA A 161 5.23 17.45 4.35
C ALA A 161 4.89 17.76 2.89
N ARG A 162 3.62 17.64 2.48
CA ARG A 162 3.13 17.88 1.11
C ARG A 162 3.88 17.11 0.02
N VAL A 163 4.34 15.89 0.35
CA VAL A 163 4.95 14.98 -0.63
C VAL A 163 3.83 14.26 -1.38
N ASP A 164 3.96 14.17 -2.69
CA ASP A 164 3.05 13.42 -3.56
C ASP A 164 3.87 12.77 -4.69
N THR A 165 4.13 11.47 -4.57
CA THR A 165 4.86 10.70 -5.59
C THR A 165 3.94 10.06 -6.61
N PHE A 166 2.64 10.23 -6.47
CA PHE A 166 1.64 9.83 -7.47
C PHE A 166 0.60 10.95 -7.66
N PRO A 167 0.98 12.07 -8.32
CA PRO A 167 0.08 13.19 -8.59
C PRO A 167 -1.19 12.73 -9.32
N GLY A 168 -2.34 13.15 -8.82
CA GLY A 168 -3.65 12.77 -9.39
C GLY A 168 -4.03 11.30 -9.19
N GLY A 169 -3.26 10.51 -8.47
CA GLY A 169 -3.57 9.11 -8.20
C GLY A 169 -4.90 8.94 -7.48
N VAL A 170 -5.79 8.12 -8.04
CA VAL A 170 -7.09 7.77 -7.44
C VAL A 170 -7.04 6.39 -6.77
N TYR A 171 -8.03 6.14 -5.90
CA TYR A 171 -8.10 4.88 -5.14
C TYR A 171 -8.88 3.84 -5.88
#